data_90fd28abc2454bf831a26e17eab05086
#
_entry.id   90fd28abc2454bf831a26e17eab05086
#
_cell.length_a   1.000
_cell.length_b   1.000
_cell.length_c   1.000
_cell.angle_alpha   90.00
_cell.angle_beta   90.00
_cell.angle_gamma   90.00
#
_symmetry.space_group_name_H-M   'P 1'
#
loop_
_entity.id
_entity.type
_entity.pdbx_description
1 polymer ?
#
loop_
_entity_poly.entity_id
_entity_poly.type
_entity_poly.pdbx_seq_one_letter_code
_entity_poly.pdbx_strand_id
1 'polypeptide(L)'
;MRVLYSILLFIISFNGFSQDRAPSLWLKYQDNFQGDILINTIRVQSPSPLYTYYCTLQWNSGQEGGGYCGIQEHPDGRNFIFSLWDSNVSSDPVTTSYTHSGTQVESFGGEGTGLKSWNFDIGWNTDQWYSFVTRVWDENSHTLFGYWVFNHSSEEWYHLVTMDYPVVNVRFSSTTGSFLEDWLGNGFNTREVHHKEGWKRKTSDLSWDSFNSSLFERVSPDAGAANYIDNYDGGTVNEYYFMKSGGSVTPVTNTSPSNLSLINNNSDHGFPTVEISTLNKTISSNLMTLNWDTNVSKSPQFSYHVEIYDNSEFSGTPVIQLTNNVPHSRSADIDISSLVEGNEYYIRFYIIDIFDNQSTFVYESFFYNDADGDGVID
;
A
#
# COMPACT_ATOMS: atom_id res chain seq x y z
N MET A 1 32.64 60.91 34.18
CA MET A 1 31.67 59.81 34.20
C MET A 1 31.04 59.72 32.81
N ARG A 2 31.59 58.83 31.93
CA ARG A 2 31.09 58.65 30.57
C ARG A 2 30.17 57.41 30.57
N VAL A 3 28.90 57.60 30.25
CA VAL A 3 27.91 56.55 30.15
C VAL A 3 27.99 55.98 28.74
N LEU A 4 28.40 54.73 28.62
CA LEU A 4 28.37 53.98 27.36
C LEU A 4 26.94 53.42 27.21
N TYR A 5 26.23 53.86 26.17
CA TYR A 5 25.00 53.21 25.71
C TYR A 5 25.38 52.05 24.79
N SER A 6 25.19 50.83 25.29
CA SER A 6 25.25 49.63 24.44
C SER A 6 23.94 49.51 23.69
N ILE A 7 23.95 49.74 22.38
CA ILE A 7 22.81 49.41 21.50
C ILE A 7 22.86 47.90 21.26
N LEU A 8 21.89 47.21 21.86
CA LEU A 8 21.63 45.77 21.60
C LEU A 8 20.88 45.69 20.26
N LEU A 9 21.60 45.30 19.21
CA LEU A 9 20.96 44.99 17.90
C LEU A 9 20.26 43.64 18.01
N PHE A 10 18.94 43.62 18.11
CA PHE A 10 18.13 42.45 17.97
C PHE A 10 18.11 42.09 16.47
N ILE A 11 18.91 41.13 16.06
CA ILE A 11 18.77 40.49 14.75
C ILE A 11 17.55 39.56 14.85
N ILE A 12 16.40 40.05 14.40
CA ILE A 12 15.24 39.24 14.11
C ILE A 12 15.59 38.51 12.84
N SER A 13 15.98 37.23 12.97
CA SER A 13 16.05 36.32 11.85
C SER A 13 14.61 36.04 11.37
N PHE A 14 14.20 36.78 10.35
CA PHE A 14 13.04 36.37 9.56
C PHE A 14 13.45 35.08 8.83
N ASN A 15 12.98 33.94 9.30
CA ASN A 15 12.87 32.76 8.47
C ASN A 15 11.84 33.11 7.38
N GLY A 16 12.30 33.70 6.29
CA GLY A 16 11.50 33.89 5.10
C GLY A 16 11.16 32.49 4.56
N PHE A 17 9.97 31.99 4.85
CA PHE A 17 9.44 30.86 4.11
C PHE A 17 9.42 31.28 2.63
N SER A 18 10.05 30.48 1.77
CA SER A 18 9.89 30.68 0.34
C SER A 18 8.41 30.64 0.00
N GLN A 19 7.91 31.70 -0.68
CA GLN A 19 6.51 31.78 -1.15
C GLN A 19 6.37 31.18 -2.56
N ASP A 20 7.34 30.39 -2.97
CA ASP A 20 7.54 29.97 -4.36
C ASP A 20 7.11 28.51 -4.61
N ARG A 21 6.42 27.87 -3.68
CA ARG A 21 5.82 26.55 -3.92
C ARG A 21 4.64 26.67 -4.89
N ALA A 22 4.40 25.60 -5.65
CA ALA A 22 3.08 25.42 -6.27
C ALA A 22 2.03 25.12 -5.18
N PRO A 23 0.77 25.56 -5.36
CA PRO A 23 -0.28 25.26 -4.39
C PRO A 23 -0.54 23.76 -4.30
N SER A 24 -0.71 23.27 -3.07
CA SER A 24 -1.12 21.90 -2.83
C SER A 24 -2.59 21.69 -3.20
N LEU A 25 -2.86 20.57 -3.89
CA LEU A 25 -4.19 20.22 -4.39
C LEU A 25 -4.63 18.89 -3.78
N TRP A 26 -5.93 18.75 -3.56
CA TRP A 26 -6.55 17.57 -2.96
C TRP A 26 -7.72 17.05 -3.78
N LEU A 27 -7.84 15.72 -3.77
CA LEU A 27 -9.07 14.99 -4.08
C LEU A 27 -9.51 14.29 -2.80
N LYS A 28 -10.70 14.63 -2.28
CA LYS A 28 -11.29 13.98 -1.10
C LYS A 28 -12.49 13.15 -1.56
N TYR A 29 -12.34 11.83 -1.51
CA TYR A 29 -13.36 10.90 -1.97
C TYR A 29 -14.51 10.81 -0.97
N GLN A 30 -15.73 10.50 -1.46
CA GLN A 30 -16.91 10.43 -0.59
C GLN A 30 -17.12 9.00 -0.06
N ASP A 31 -16.19 8.53 0.77
CA ASP A 31 -16.09 7.15 1.25
C ASP A 31 -16.03 7.07 2.80
N ASN A 32 -16.79 7.91 3.50
CA ASN A 32 -16.77 8.02 4.96
C ASN A 32 -17.46 6.81 5.65
N PHE A 33 -16.85 5.63 5.52
CA PHE A 33 -17.23 4.38 6.18
C PHE A 33 -15.97 3.56 6.50
N GLN A 34 -16.11 2.56 7.37
CA GLN A 34 -14.98 1.67 7.69
C GLN A 34 -14.68 0.72 6.54
N GLY A 35 -13.40 0.66 6.18
CA GLY A 35 -12.87 -0.27 5.17
C GLY A 35 -11.60 -0.96 5.66
N ASP A 36 -11.24 -2.03 4.98
CA ASP A 36 -10.03 -2.81 5.25
C ASP A 36 -9.08 -2.90 4.05
N ILE A 37 -9.53 -2.54 2.85
CA ILE A 37 -8.69 -2.44 1.65
C ILE A 37 -8.99 -1.12 0.94
N LEU A 38 -7.92 -0.41 0.55
CA LEU A 38 -7.95 0.75 -0.33
C LEU A 38 -7.18 0.44 -1.61
N ILE A 39 -7.72 0.89 -2.73
CA ILE A 39 -7.08 0.82 -4.04
C ILE A 39 -7.17 2.20 -4.68
N ASN A 40 -6.10 2.66 -5.35
CA ASN A 40 -6.19 3.78 -6.27
C ASN A 40 -5.09 3.68 -7.33
N THR A 41 -5.35 4.17 -8.52
CA THR A 41 -4.44 4.07 -9.66
C THR A 41 -4.00 5.46 -10.09
N ILE A 42 -2.69 5.64 -10.25
CA ILE A 42 -2.05 6.93 -10.54
C ILE A 42 -1.26 6.89 -11.85
N ARG A 43 -1.21 8.04 -12.53
CA ARG A 43 -0.28 8.31 -13.63
C ARG A 43 0.23 9.75 -13.54
N VAL A 44 1.54 9.92 -13.48
CA VAL A 44 2.18 11.24 -13.53
C VAL A 44 2.51 11.60 -14.96
N GLN A 45 2.13 12.80 -15.37
CA GLN A 45 2.43 13.29 -16.71
C GLN A 45 3.87 13.81 -16.82
N SER A 46 4.48 13.62 -17.99
CA SER A 46 5.80 14.20 -18.29
C SER A 46 5.66 15.69 -18.65
N PRO A 47 6.57 16.58 -18.17
CA PRO A 47 7.67 16.31 -17.25
C PRO A 47 7.21 16.27 -15.78
N SER A 48 7.96 15.52 -14.94
CA SER A 48 7.76 15.50 -13.48
C SER A 48 8.84 16.36 -12.83
N PRO A 49 8.49 17.49 -12.19
CA PRO A 49 9.46 18.33 -11.50
C PRO A 49 9.96 17.68 -10.20
N LEU A 50 11.26 17.89 -9.88
CA LEU A 50 11.83 17.51 -8.59
C LEU A 50 11.03 18.10 -7.42
N TYR A 51 11.15 17.45 -6.26
CA TYR A 51 10.48 17.83 -5.01
C TYR A 51 8.96 17.80 -5.09
N THR A 52 8.42 16.86 -5.89
CA THR A 52 6.98 16.67 -6.02
C THR A 52 6.54 15.36 -5.38
N TYR A 53 5.55 15.43 -4.48
CA TYR A 53 4.84 14.29 -3.95
C TYR A 53 3.49 14.13 -4.65
N TYR A 54 3.31 12.98 -5.25
CA TYR A 54 2.07 12.51 -5.86
C TYR A 54 1.47 11.46 -4.92
N CYS A 55 0.74 11.90 -3.89
CA CYS A 55 0.07 11.00 -2.95
C CYS A 55 -1.13 10.34 -3.62
N THR A 56 -1.10 9.01 -3.66
CA THR A 56 -2.16 8.22 -4.29
C THR A 56 -3.30 7.92 -3.33
N LEU A 57 -2.98 7.63 -2.07
CA LEU A 57 -3.92 7.35 -1.00
C LEU A 57 -3.45 8.00 0.30
N GLN A 58 -4.33 8.73 0.94
CA GLN A 58 -4.21 9.18 2.33
C GLN A 58 -5.47 8.75 3.08
N TRP A 59 -5.31 8.27 4.31
CA TRP A 59 -6.40 7.81 5.16
C TRP A 59 -6.20 8.21 6.61
N ASN A 60 -7.29 8.22 7.41
CA ASN A 60 -7.30 8.45 8.86
C ASN A 60 -6.48 9.68 9.31
N SER A 61 -6.47 10.76 8.53
CA SER A 61 -5.67 11.96 8.84
C SER A 61 -6.01 12.49 10.25
N GLY A 62 -4.98 12.53 11.12
CA GLY A 62 -5.11 12.95 12.52
C GLY A 62 -5.85 11.96 13.42
N GLN A 63 -6.13 10.76 12.96
CA GLN A 63 -6.77 9.69 13.72
C GLN A 63 -5.83 8.49 13.89
N GLU A 64 -6.25 7.48 14.67
CA GLU A 64 -5.50 6.26 14.88
C GLU A 64 -5.24 5.50 13.56
N GLY A 65 -3.99 5.09 13.35
CA GLY A 65 -3.55 4.42 12.12
C GLY A 65 -3.57 5.32 10.89
N GLY A 66 -3.41 6.63 11.07
CA GLY A 66 -3.27 7.57 9.98
C GLY A 66 -2.05 7.28 9.11
N GLY A 67 -2.18 7.44 7.79
CA GLY A 67 -1.08 7.18 6.87
C GLY A 67 -1.34 7.68 5.45
N TYR A 68 -0.33 7.54 4.62
CA TYR A 68 -0.41 7.87 3.21
C TYR A 68 0.61 7.05 2.39
N CYS A 69 0.33 6.89 1.11
CA CYS A 69 1.25 6.30 0.14
C CYS A 69 1.17 6.98 -1.22
N GLY A 70 2.23 6.81 -2.00
CA GLY A 70 2.31 7.37 -3.34
C GLY A 70 3.70 7.26 -3.94
N ILE A 71 4.02 8.20 -4.83
CA ILE A 71 5.30 8.29 -5.54
C ILE A 71 5.87 9.70 -5.45
N GLN A 72 7.19 9.79 -5.48
CA GLN A 72 7.89 11.06 -5.40
C GLN A 72 8.90 11.23 -6.54
N GLU A 73 8.96 12.43 -7.11
CA GLU A 73 10.12 12.89 -7.87
C GLU A 73 11.13 13.48 -6.86
N HIS A 74 11.90 12.58 -6.24
CA HIS A 74 12.84 12.90 -5.18
C HIS A 74 14.24 13.20 -5.76
N PRO A 75 15.08 14.06 -5.13
CA PRO A 75 16.44 14.34 -5.61
C PRO A 75 17.32 13.09 -5.77
N ASP A 76 17.12 12.08 -4.93
CA ASP A 76 17.88 10.83 -4.97
C ASP A 76 17.32 9.81 -5.97
N GLY A 77 16.20 10.14 -6.63
CA GLY A 77 15.54 9.28 -7.62
C GLY A 77 14.05 9.15 -7.40
N ARG A 78 13.39 8.45 -8.31
CA ARG A 78 11.97 8.17 -8.27
C ARG A 78 11.70 7.01 -7.33
N ASN A 79 10.84 7.21 -6.33
CA ASN A 79 10.55 6.20 -5.32
C ASN A 79 9.05 5.95 -5.13
N PHE A 80 8.75 4.77 -4.58
CA PHE A 80 7.48 4.45 -3.94
C PHE A 80 7.62 4.72 -2.45
N ILE A 81 6.65 5.41 -1.83
CA ILE A 81 6.65 5.76 -0.41
C ILE A 81 5.39 5.29 0.28
N PHE A 82 5.53 4.81 1.53
CA PHE A 82 4.43 4.47 2.42
C PHE A 82 4.79 4.93 3.83
N SER A 83 3.86 5.64 4.50
CA SER A 83 4.08 6.23 5.82
C SER A 83 2.89 5.99 6.73
N LEU A 84 3.19 5.68 8.01
CA LEU A 84 2.21 5.63 9.09
C LEU A 84 2.68 6.51 10.24
N TRP A 85 1.77 7.30 10.83
CA TRP A 85 2.02 7.99 12.09
C TRP A 85 1.93 7.02 13.25
N ASP A 86 2.77 7.26 14.29
CA ASP A 86 2.70 6.51 15.55
C ASP A 86 1.32 6.64 16.20
N SER A 87 0.98 5.66 17.01
CA SER A 87 -0.27 5.61 17.74
C SER A 87 -0.40 6.76 18.77
N ASN A 88 -1.62 7.27 18.91
CA ASN A 88 -1.97 8.21 19.98
C ASN A 88 -2.33 7.51 21.29
N VAL A 89 -2.53 6.19 21.29
CA VAL A 89 -2.97 5.40 22.46
C VAL A 89 -1.95 4.37 22.92
N SER A 90 -0.99 3.98 22.06
CA SER A 90 0.16 3.14 22.41
C SER A 90 1.43 3.97 22.49
N SER A 91 2.34 3.61 23.40
CA SER A 91 3.69 4.17 23.47
C SER A 91 4.69 3.43 22.57
N ASP A 92 4.31 2.26 22.05
CA ASP A 92 5.16 1.47 21.18
C ASP A 92 5.14 2.08 19.78
N PRO A 93 6.30 2.24 19.13
CA PRO A 93 6.38 2.83 17.80
C PRO A 93 5.87 1.83 16.74
N VAL A 94 5.49 2.37 15.58
CA VAL A 94 5.28 1.55 14.39
C VAL A 94 6.59 0.87 13.98
N THR A 95 6.52 -0.41 13.64
CA THR A 95 7.65 -1.21 13.16
C THR A 95 7.33 -1.87 11.81
N THR A 96 8.23 -2.71 11.28
CA THR A 96 7.97 -3.48 10.06
C THR A 96 8.01 -4.97 10.36
N SER A 97 7.03 -5.72 9.85
CA SER A 97 7.05 -7.19 9.83
C SER A 97 7.63 -7.74 8.52
N TYR A 98 7.62 -6.94 7.44
CA TYR A 98 8.20 -7.29 6.14
C TYR A 98 8.68 -6.06 5.40
N THR A 99 9.80 -6.18 4.69
CA THR A 99 10.30 -5.21 3.70
C THR A 99 10.75 -5.94 2.43
N HIS A 100 10.35 -5.43 1.27
CA HIS A 100 10.89 -5.87 -0.02
C HIS A 100 12.38 -5.57 -0.13
N SER A 101 13.12 -6.35 -0.94
CA SER A 101 14.50 -6.02 -1.28
C SER A 101 14.62 -4.59 -1.81
N GLY A 102 15.60 -3.83 -1.31
CA GLY A 102 15.79 -2.41 -1.64
C GLY A 102 14.83 -1.43 -0.93
N THR A 103 13.85 -1.91 -0.17
CA THR A 103 13.00 -1.03 0.64
C THR A 103 13.75 -0.57 1.88
N GLN A 104 13.93 0.74 2.01
CA GLN A 104 14.50 1.41 3.16
C GLN A 104 13.37 1.84 4.11
N VAL A 105 13.67 1.86 5.41
CA VAL A 105 12.72 2.25 6.46
C VAL A 105 13.37 3.25 7.39
N GLU A 106 12.66 4.33 7.73
CA GLU A 106 13.16 5.39 8.59
C GLU A 106 12.03 6.01 9.41
N SER A 107 12.31 6.29 10.68
CA SER A 107 11.41 7.08 11.52
C SER A 107 11.41 8.54 11.05
N PHE A 108 10.24 9.17 11.02
CA PHE A 108 10.10 10.57 10.69
C PHE A 108 9.60 11.40 11.89
N GLY A 109 9.84 12.73 11.80
CA GLY A 109 9.39 13.73 12.77
C GLY A 109 9.07 15.03 12.05
N GLY A 110 8.61 16.04 12.81
CA GLY A 110 8.26 17.37 12.26
C GLY A 110 6.78 17.54 12.01
N GLU A 111 6.11 16.57 11.44
CA GLU A 111 4.64 16.52 11.26
C GLU A 111 3.96 15.55 12.25
N GLY A 112 4.63 15.23 13.36
CA GLY A 112 4.34 14.12 14.25
C GLY A 112 5.45 13.07 14.08
N THR A 113 5.41 12.00 14.89
CA THR A 113 6.32 10.85 14.78
C THR A 113 5.66 9.71 14.03
N GLY A 114 6.47 8.85 13.44
CA GLY A 114 5.98 7.69 12.70
C GLY A 114 7.09 6.99 11.92
N LEU A 115 6.69 6.03 11.11
CA LEU A 115 7.56 5.24 10.26
C LEU A 115 7.21 5.45 8.78
N LYS A 116 8.22 5.71 7.96
CA LYS A 116 8.10 5.72 6.50
C LYS A 116 8.98 4.64 5.89
N SER A 117 8.54 4.11 4.77
CA SER A 117 9.33 3.26 3.90
C SER A 117 9.41 3.89 2.52
N TRP A 118 10.52 3.69 1.82
CA TRP A 118 10.67 4.06 0.42
C TRP A 118 11.47 3.01 -0.35
N ASN A 119 11.16 2.88 -1.63
CA ASN A 119 11.89 2.00 -2.54
C ASN A 119 12.26 2.78 -3.80
N PHE A 120 13.57 2.99 -4.00
CA PHE A 120 14.15 3.67 -5.16
C PHE A 120 14.56 2.68 -6.26
N ASP A 121 14.82 1.40 -5.89
CA ASP A 121 15.37 0.40 -6.80
C ASP A 121 14.36 -0.02 -7.88
N ILE A 122 13.08 -0.15 -7.50
CA ILE A 122 11.99 -0.42 -8.44
C ILE A 122 11.72 0.83 -9.28
N GLY A 123 11.58 2.00 -8.62
CA GLY A 123 11.31 3.26 -9.26
C GLY A 123 10.00 3.30 -10.04
N TRP A 124 9.71 4.44 -10.66
CA TRP A 124 8.53 4.61 -11.51
C TRP A 124 8.86 5.50 -12.73
N ASN A 125 8.01 5.45 -13.76
CA ASN A 125 8.16 6.26 -14.97
C ASN A 125 6.93 7.14 -15.19
N THR A 126 7.15 8.34 -15.77
CA THR A 126 6.05 9.19 -16.23
C THR A 126 5.26 8.49 -17.34
N ASP A 127 4.01 8.90 -17.50
CA ASP A 127 3.08 8.42 -18.51
C ASP A 127 2.70 6.93 -18.41
N GLN A 128 3.08 6.27 -17.30
CA GLN A 128 2.70 4.90 -16.97
C GLN A 128 1.72 4.87 -15.79
N TRP A 129 0.82 3.89 -15.80
CA TRP A 129 -0.14 3.65 -14.72
C TRP A 129 0.43 2.71 -13.68
N TYR A 130 0.16 3.03 -12.40
CA TYR A 130 0.50 2.23 -11.23
C TYR A 130 -0.71 2.15 -10.32
N SER A 131 -1.14 0.94 -9.95
CA SER A 131 -2.18 0.76 -8.93
C SER A 131 -1.55 0.50 -7.57
N PHE A 132 -2.05 1.20 -6.57
CA PHE A 132 -1.63 1.12 -5.18
C PHE A 132 -2.70 0.41 -4.38
N VAL A 133 -2.31 -0.57 -3.60
CA VAL A 133 -3.19 -1.29 -2.70
C VAL A 133 -2.62 -1.24 -1.29
N THR A 134 -3.43 -0.84 -0.32
CA THR A 134 -3.14 -1.04 1.09
C THR A 134 -4.26 -1.84 1.74
N ARG A 135 -3.88 -2.85 2.53
CA ARG A 135 -4.79 -3.73 3.26
C ARG A 135 -4.40 -3.77 4.72
N VAL A 136 -5.39 -3.77 5.60
CA VAL A 136 -5.21 -3.93 7.05
C VAL A 136 -5.83 -5.22 7.53
N TRP A 137 -5.12 -5.88 8.47
CA TRP A 137 -5.63 -7.08 9.17
C TRP A 137 -5.07 -7.15 10.58
N ASP A 138 -5.76 -7.84 11.46
CA ASP A 138 -5.31 -8.00 12.84
C ASP A 138 -4.46 -9.26 13.00
N GLU A 139 -3.38 -9.14 13.76
CA GLU A 139 -2.51 -10.24 14.14
C GLU A 139 -1.86 -9.97 15.52
N ASN A 140 -1.89 -10.93 16.42
CA ASN A 140 -1.25 -10.87 17.75
C ASN A 140 -1.54 -9.57 18.54
N SER A 141 -2.80 -9.09 18.54
CA SER A 141 -3.24 -7.84 19.19
C SER A 141 -2.72 -6.54 18.55
N HIS A 142 -2.17 -6.62 17.35
CA HIS A 142 -1.75 -5.50 16.50
C HIS A 142 -2.59 -5.44 15.23
N THR A 143 -2.50 -4.34 14.50
CA THR A 143 -3.00 -4.23 13.13
C THR A 143 -1.82 -4.13 12.18
N LEU A 144 -1.75 -5.03 11.22
CA LEU A 144 -0.76 -4.98 10.15
C LEU A 144 -1.28 -4.18 8.97
N PHE A 145 -0.42 -3.36 8.36
CA PHE A 145 -0.68 -2.55 7.18
C PHE A 145 0.22 -3.01 6.05
N GLY A 146 -0.34 -3.77 5.11
CA GLY A 146 0.37 -4.21 3.91
C GLY A 146 0.24 -3.19 2.77
N TYR A 147 1.31 -3.04 1.99
CA TYR A 147 1.39 -2.12 0.87
C TYR A 147 1.92 -2.79 -0.38
N TRP A 148 1.12 -2.79 -1.45
CA TRP A 148 1.43 -3.37 -2.75
C TRP A 148 1.29 -2.35 -3.87
N VAL A 149 2.09 -2.54 -4.91
CA VAL A 149 2.03 -1.75 -6.14
C VAL A 149 1.96 -2.70 -7.34
N PHE A 150 1.04 -2.42 -8.26
CA PHE A 150 0.97 -3.06 -9.58
C PHE A 150 1.46 -2.09 -10.65
N ASN A 151 2.48 -2.49 -11.39
CA ASN A 151 2.94 -1.76 -12.56
C ASN A 151 2.22 -2.28 -13.81
N HIS A 152 1.33 -1.47 -14.37
CA HIS A 152 0.54 -1.86 -15.55
C HIS A 152 1.36 -2.05 -16.83
N SER A 153 2.58 -1.48 -16.89
CA SER A 153 3.44 -1.60 -18.08
C SER A 153 4.26 -2.89 -18.10
N SER A 154 4.70 -3.37 -16.94
CA SER A 154 5.39 -4.67 -16.81
C SER A 154 4.45 -5.81 -16.44
N GLU A 155 3.22 -5.49 -16.04
CA GLU A 155 2.22 -6.42 -15.50
C GLU A 155 2.73 -7.18 -14.26
N GLU A 156 3.43 -6.48 -13.36
CA GLU A 156 4.05 -7.06 -12.17
C GLU A 156 3.56 -6.40 -10.89
N TRP A 157 3.36 -7.24 -9.86
CA TRP A 157 3.08 -6.83 -8.50
C TRP A 157 4.34 -6.79 -7.63
N TYR A 158 4.41 -5.80 -6.77
CA TYR A 158 5.44 -5.65 -5.75
C TYR A 158 4.79 -5.51 -4.37
N HIS A 159 5.09 -6.41 -3.44
CA HIS A 159 4.77 -6.24 -2.01
C HIS A 159 5.92 -5.44 -1.39
N LEU A 160 5.75 -4.14 -1.18
CA LEU A 160 6.83 -3.24 -0.78
C LEU A 160 7.16 -3.29 0.70
N VAL A 161 6.13 -3.31 1.54
CA VAL A 161 6.28 -3.32 3.00
C VAL A 161 5.01 -3.85 3.66
N THR A 162 5.17 -4.47 4.83
CA THR A 162 4.10 -4.62 5.83
C THR A 162 4.57 -3.95 7.12
N MET A 163 3.86 -2.91 7.55
CA MET A 163 4.10 -2.24 8.83
C MET A 163 3.24 -2.86 9.93
N ASP A 164 3.82 -2.99 11.10
CA ASP A 164 3.19 -3.49 12.32
C ASP A 164 2.81 -2.31 13.21
N TYR A 165 1.52 -2.10 13.38
CA TYR A 165 0.92 -1.02 14.14
C TYR A 165 0.45 -1.52 15.51
N PRO A 166 0.91 -0.95 16.64
CA PRO A 166 0.76 -1.53 17.97
C PRO A 166 -0.64 -1.32 18.60
N VAL A 167 -1.69 -1.34 17.77
CA VAL A 167 -3.10 -1.24 18.19
C VAL A 167 -3.94 -2.17 17.32
N VAL A 168 -4.81 -2.94 17.94
CA VAL A 168 -5.71 -3.88 17.26
C VAL A 168 -6.97 -3.17 16.73
N ASN A 169 -7.59 -3.74 15.70
CA ASN A 169 -8.86 -3.28 15.11
C ASN A 169 -8.78 -1.88 14.47
N VAL A 170 -7.62 -1.45 14.02
CA VAL A 170 -7.50 -0.22 13.24
C VAL A 170 -8.00 -0.48 11.81
N ARG A 171 -8.86 0.41 11.32
CA ARG A 171 -9.47 0.32 9.98
C ARG A 171 -9.38 1.67 9.27
N PHE A 172 -9.57 1.68 7.96
CA PHE A 172 -9.70 2.91 7.18
C PHE A 172 -11.07 3.53 7.47
N SER A 173 -11.15 4.41 8.45
CA SER A 173 -12.41 4.87 9.04
C SER A 173 -12.84 6.26 8.60
N SER A 174 -11.92 7.05 8.01
CA SER A 174 -12.20 8.41 7.54
C SER A 174 -12.28 8.46 6.01
N THR A 175 -12.63 9.63 5.50
CA THR A 175 -12.56 9.96 4.08
C THR A 175 -11.15 9.72 3.57
N THR A 176 -11.04 8.99 2.46
CA THR A 176 -9.79 8.78 1.73
C THR A 176 -9.51 9.96 0.82
N GLY A 177 -8.25 10.31 0.63
CA GLY A 177 -7.85 11.39 -0.26
C GLY A 177 -6.64 11.05 -1.09
N SER A 178 -6.42 11.87 -2.14
CA SER A 178 -5.17 11.95 -2.88
C SER A 178 -4.72 13.40 -2.91
N PHE A 179 -3.41 13.65 -2.94
CA PHE A 179 -2.92 15.02 -3.05
C PHE A 179 -1.71 15.16 -3.97
N LEU A 180 -1.52 16.38 -4.44
CA LEU A 180 -0.38 16.82 -5.23
C LEU A 180 0.34 17.93 -4.47
N GLU A 181 1.62 17.74 -4.15
CA GLU A 181 2.39 18.68 -3.34
C GLU A 181 3.75 18.98 -3.93
N ASP A 182 4.13 20.26 -3.91
CA ASP A 182 5.47 20.77 -4.07
C ASP A 182 6.05 21.04 -2.68
N TRP A 183 6.95 20.17 -2.18
CA TRP A 183 7.41 20.30 -0.79
C TRP A 183 8.62 21.22 -0.58
N LEU A 184 9.26 21.69 -1.66
CA LEU A 184 10.48 22.49 -1.50
C LEU A 184 10.43 23.88 -2.15
N GLY A 185 9.46 24.20 -3.03
CA GLY A 185 9.33 25.54 -3.56
C GLY A 185 9.92 25.76 -4.96
N ASN A 186 9.44 25.00 -5.93
CA ASN A 186 9.74 25.21 -7.35
C ASN A 186 8.46 25.43 -8.18
N GLY A 187 7.53 26.20 -7.66
CA GLY A 187 6.21 26.50 -8.23
C GLY A 187 6.21 27.02 -9.66
N PHE A 188 7.36 27.46 -10.18
CA PHE A 188 7.51 27.85 -11.59
C PHE A 188 7.42 26.67 -12.57
N ASN A 189 7.52 25.42 -12.09
CA ASN A 189 7.32 24.22 -12.89
C ASN A 189 5.87 23.71 -12.74
N THR A 190 5.31 23.27 -13.87
CA THR A 190 4.01 22.58 -13.86
C THR A 190 4.20 21.12 -13.50
N ARG A 191 3.34 20.62 -12.60
CA ARG A 191 3.19 19.20 -12.25
C ARG A 191 1.74 18.76 -12.50
N GLU A 192 1.59 17.55 -13.02
CA GLU A 192 0.28 17.02 -13.37
C GLU A 192 0.18 15.53 -13.03
N VAL A 193 -0.94 15.15 -12.40
CA VAL A 193 -1.22 13.79 -11.99
C VAL A 193 -2.67 13.40 -12.32
N HIS A 194 -2.85 12.14 -12.69
CA HIS A 194 -4.15 11.54 -12.98
C HIS A 194 -4.43 10.40 -12.01
N HIS A 195 -5.72 10.25 -11.62
CA HIS A 195 -6.19 9.17 -10.74
C HIS A 195 -7.42 8.50 -11.33
N LYS A 196 -7.47 7.15 -11.32
CA LYS A 196 -8.62 6.36 -11.79
C LYS A 196 -8.79 5.07 -11.01
N GLU A 197 -9.93 4.41 -11.17
CA GLU A 197 -10.15 3.06 -10.65
C GLU A 197 -9.85 2.92 -9.15
N GLY A 198 -10.26 3.95 -8.38
CA GLY A 198 -10.12 3.94 -6.93
C GLY A 198 -11.28 3.23 -6.25
N TRP A 199 -10.98 2.47 -5.18
CA TRP A 199 -11.92 1.64 -4.45
C TRP A 199 -11.62 1.57 -2.97
N LYS A 200 -12.67 1.41 -2.17
CA LYS A 200 -12.59 1.03 -0.76
C LYS A 200 -13.50 -0.15 -0.49
N ARG A 201 -12.98 -1.19 0.15
CA ARG A 201 -13.79 -2.32 0.57
C ARG A 201 -14.39 -2.06 1.95
N LYS A 202 -15.71 -2.24 2.09
CA LYS A 202 -16.43 -2.09 3.37
C LYS A 202 -16.16 -3.27 4.29
N THR A 203 -15.93 -3.00 5.58
CA THR A 203 -15.79 -4.08 6.58
C THR A 203 -17.13 -4.71 6.96
N SER A 204 -18.25 -4.05 6.70
CA SER A 204 -19.59 -4.49 7.11
C SER A 204 -20.12 -5.67 6.31
N ASP A 205 -19.83 -5.73 5.01
CA ASP A 205 -20.38 -6.69 4.06
C ASP A 205 -19.40 -7.11 2.97
N LEU A 206 -18.15 -6.64 3.05
CA LEU A 206 -17.05 -6.88 2.10
C LEU A 206 -17.34 -6.37 0.66
N SER A 207 -18.36 -5.53 0.50
CA SER A 207 -18.65 -4.92 -0.80
C SER A 207 -17.64 -3.82 -1.13
N TRP A 208 -17.41 -3.61 -2.42
CA TRP A 208 -16.54 -2.56 -2.95
C TRP A 208 -17.36 -1.30 -3.24
N ASP A 209 -16.78 -0.14 -2.89
CA ASP A 209 -17.32 1.18 -3.21
C ASP A 209 -16.26 1.96 -3.98
N SER A 210 -16.62 2.45 -5.15
CA SER A 210 -15.69 3.15 -6.04
C SER A 210 -15.58 4.63 -5.72
N PHE A 211 -14.40 5.22 -5.95
CA PHE A 211 -14.16 6.65 -5.78
C PHE A 211 -14.77 7.48 -6.91
N ASN A 212 -16.07 7.28 -7.18
CA ASN A 212 -16.79 7.96 -8.25
C ASN A 212 -17.12 9.43 -7.96
N SER A 213 -17.01 9.85 -6.70
CA SER A 213 -17.26 11.22 -6.27
C SER A 213 -16.11 11.74 -5.43
N SER A 214 -15.66 12.95 -5.75
CA SER A 214 -14.57 13.61 -5.03
C SER A 214 -14.83 15.10 -4.88
N LEU A 215 -14.40 15.68 -3.76
CA LEU A 215 -14.24 17.11 -3.61
C LEU A 215 -12.81 17.49 -4.02
N PHE A 216 -12.69 18.28 -5.07
CA PHE A 216 -11.43 18.90 -5.48
C PHE A 216 -11.20 20.17 -4.67
N GLU A 217 -10.04 20.30 -4.05
CA GLU A 217 -9.68 21.48 -3.27
C GLU A 217 -8.23 21.89 -3.51
N ARG A 218 -8.01 23.20 -3.58
CA ARG A 218 -6.71 23.85 -3.39
C ARG A 218 -6.58 24.25 -1.92
N VAL A 219 -5.44 23.97 -1.31
CA VAL A 219 -5.16 24.45 0.06
C VAL A 219 -5.22 25.96 0.11
N SER A 220 -5.98 26.52 1.05
CA SER A 220 -6.11 27.96 1.23
C SER A 220 -6.44 28.28 2.70
N PRO A 221 -5.67 29.17 3.37
CA PRO A 221 -4.47 29.83 2.88
C PRO A 221 -3.27 28.88 2.75
N ASP A 222 -2.39 29.11 1.77
CA ASP A 222 -1.10 28.44 1.63
C ASP A 222 0.01 29.50 1.52
N ALA A 223 0.61 29.84 2.67
CA ALA A 223 1.62 30.89 2.75
C ALA A 223 2.90 30.54 1.97
N GLY A 224 3.21 29.24 1.80
CA GLY A 224 4.35 28.77 1.02
C GLY A 224 4.13 28.86 -0.48
N ALA A 225 2.89 29.01 -0.93
CA ALA A 225 2.52 29.09 -2.35
C ALA A 225 2.00 30.47 -2.78
N ALA A 226 2.24 31.53 -1.99
CA ALA A 226 1.62 32.84 -2.23
C ALA A 226 1.86 33.39 -3.64
N ASN A 227 3.03 33.13 -4.24
CA ASN A 227 3.39 33.59 -5.61
C ASN A 227 2.71 32.80 -6.72
N TYR A 228 2.25 31.58 -6.45
CA TYR A 228 1.63 30.65 -7.40
C TYR A 228 0.25 30.19 -6.96
N ILE A 229 -0.37 30.85 -5.99
CA ILE A 229 -1.61 30.38 -5.34
C ILE A 229 -2.76 30.14 -6.34
N ASP A 230 -2.82 30.88 -7.43
CA ASP A 230 -3.82 30.75 -8.47
C ASP A 230 -3.36 29.92 -9.69
N ASN A 231 -2.15 29.33 -9.62
CA ASN A 231 -1.60 28.50 -10.67
C ASN A 231 -1.97 27.02 -10.44
N TYR A 232 -3.25 26.70 -10.64
CA TYR A 232 -3.78 25.35 -10.48
C TYR A 232 -4.92 25.08 -11.45
N ASP A 233 -5.22 23.81 -11.68
CA ASP A 233 -6.45 23.32 -12.31
C ASP A 233 -6.74 21.91 -11.83
N GLY A 234 -7.98 21.45 -11.90
CA GLY A 234 -8.38 20.11 -11.58
C GLY A 234 -9.75 19.78 -12.10
N GLY A 235 -10.03 18.51 -12.29
CA GLY A 235 -11.30 18.10 -12.86
C GLY A 235 -11.32 16.63 -13.25
N THR A 236 -12.20 16.31 -14.17
CA THR A 236 -12.33 14.98 -14.76
C THR A 236 -12.15 15.06 -16.27
N VAL A 237 -11.43 14.07 -16.81
CA VAL A 237 -11.29 13.85 -18.26
C VAL A 237 -11.50 12.37 -18.53
N ASN A 238 -12.53 12.06 -19.32
CA ASN A 238 -12.90 10.67 -19.58
C ASN A 238 -13.13 9.88 -18.27
N GLU A 239 -12.27 8.90 -17.98
CA GLU A 239 -12.39 7.95 -16.86
C GLU A 239 -11.46 8.27 -15.69
N TYR A 240 -10.85 9.46 -15.62
CA TYR A 240 -9.92 9.81 -14.55
C TYR A 240 -10.10 11.24 -14.04
N TYR A 241 -9.74 11.45 -12.79
CA TYR A 241 -9.50 12.77 -12.20
C TYR A 241 -8.12 13.26 -12.61
N PHE A 242 -7.94 14.57 -12.73
CA PHE A 242 -6.63 15.19 -12.83
C PHE A 242 -6.46 16.31 -11.83
N MET A 243 -5.23 16.50 -11.40
CA MET A 243 -4.75 17.67 -10.65
C MET A 243 -3.53 18.24 -11.34
N LYS A 244 -3.49 19.57 -11.50
CA LYS A 244 -2.41 20.28 -12.15
C LYS A 244 -2.05 21.53 -11.33
N SER A 245 -0.76 21.72 -11.02
CA SER A 245 -0.29 22.78 -10.12
C SER A 245 1.02 23.40 -10.60
N GLY A 246 1.18 24.71 -10.37
CA GLY A 246 2.39 25.47 -10.68
C GLY A 246 2.49 25.94 -12.13
N GLY A 247 3.65 26.51 -12.48
CA GLY A 247 3.91 27.07 -13.80
C GLY A 247 2.96 28.19 -14.16
N SER A 248 2.46 28.17 -15.39
CA SER A 248 1.46 29.12 -15.90
C SER A 248 0.05 28.52 -15.94
N VAL A 249 -0.22 27.48 -15.17
CA VAL A 249 -1.54 26.86 -15.08
C VAL A 249 -2.56 27.87 -14.56
N THR A 250 -3.78 27.82 -15.10
CA THR A 250 -4.92 28.62 -14.63
C THR A 250 -6.15 27.71 -14.45
N PRO A 251 -7.06 28.03 -13.52
CA PRO A 251 -8.23 27.19 -13.22
C PRO A 251 -9.30 27.33 -14.33
N VAL A 252 -9.04 26.71 -15.48
CA VAL A 252 -9.92 26.78 -16.65
C VAL A 252 -10.99 25.69 -16.66
N THR A 253 -10.73 24.55 -15.98
CA THR A 253 -11.69 23.44 -15.90
C THR A 253 -12.59 23.60 -14.69
N ASN A 254 -12.01 23.75 -13.50
CA ASN A 254 -12.78 24.00 -12.28
C ASN A 254 -12.04 24.97 -11.35
N THR A 255 -12.82 25.78 -10.65
CA THR A 255 -12.34 26.56 -9.51
C THR A 255 -12.35 25.69 -8.24
N SER A 256 -11.56 26.05 -7.24
CA SER A 256 -11.56 25.38 -5.93
C SER A 256 -12.48 26.12 -4.93
N PRO A 257 -13.32 25.40 -4.15
CA PRO A 257 -13.59 23.96 -4.21
C PRO A 257 -14.59 23.60 -5.33
N SER A 258 -14.53 22.34 -5.80
CA SER A 258 -15.49 21.81 -6.79
C SER A 258 -15.78 20.32 -6.56
N ASN A 259 -17.06 19.95 -6.65
CA ASN A 259 -17.46 18.54 -6.64
C ASN A 259 -17.24 17.95 -8.03
N LEU A 260 -16.53 16.84 -8.06
CA LEU A 260 -16.19 16.10 -9.26
C LEU A 260 -16.88 14.73 -9.26
N SER A 261 -17.20 14.21 -10.43
CA SER A 261 -17.78 12.87 -10.57
C SER A 261 -17.15 12.14 -11.76
N LEU A 262 -16.86 10.86 -11.55
CA LEU A 262 -16.53 9.90 -12.62
C LEU A 262 -17.69 8.94 -12.81
N ILE A 263 -17.77 8.36 -14.01
CA ILE A 263 -18.68 7.25 -14.29
C ILE A 263 -17.84 5.97 -14.31
N ASN A 264 -18.01 5.16 -13.29
CA ASN A 264 -17.47 3.81 -13.22
C ASN A 264 -18.63 2.86 -12.88
N ASN A 265 -18.94 1.96 -13.80
CA ASN A 265 -20.04 1.00 -13.67
C ASN A 265 -19.57 -0.39 -13.23
N ASN A 266 -18.28 -0.56 -12.96
CA ASN A 266 -17.75 -1.82 -12.44
C ASN A 266 -18.22 -2.06 -11.01
N SER A 267 -18.40 -3.31 -10.65
CA SER A 267 -18.79 -3.74 -9.28
C SER A 267 -17.59 -3.93 -8.35
N ASP A 268 -16.40 -4.06 -8.92
CA ASP A 268 -15.15 -4.28 -8.21
C ASP A 268 -13.94 -3.81 -9.04
N HIS A 269 -12.75 -4.01 -8.49
CA HIS A 269 -11.47 -3.56 -9.04
C HIS A 269 -10.97 -4.33 -10.28
N GLY A 270 -11.54 -5.50 -10.60
CA GLY A 270 -11.21 -6.29 -11.79
C GLY A 270 -9.82 -6.95 -11.82
N PHE A 271 -9.03 -6.94 -10.73
CA PHE A 271 -7.74 -7.65 -10.70
C PHE A 271 -7.97 -9.17 -10.73
N PRO A 272 -7.19 -9.91 -11.54
CA PRO A 272 -7.34 -11.36 -11.65
C PRO A 272 -6.86 -12.07 -10.39
N THR A 273 -7.57 -13.12 -9.98
CA THR A 273 -7.25 -13.96 -8.80
C THR A 273 -5.83 -14.51 -8.87
N VAL A 274 -5.22 -14.71 -7.70
CA VAL A 274 -3.91 -15.35 -7.55
C VAL A 274 -3.86 -16.71 -8.26
N GLU A 275 -2.70 -17.00 -8.86
CA GLU A 275 -2.44 -18.25 -9.56
C GLU A 275 -1.13 -18.87 -9.03
N ILE A 276 -1.21 -20.14 -8.61
CA ILE A 276 -0.05 -20.93 -8.20
C ILE A 276 0.63 -21.44 -9.47
N SER A 277 1.88 -21.07 -9.68
CA SER A 277 2.66 -21.50 -10.86
C SER A 277 3.44 -22.79 -10.62
N THR A 278 3.93 -23.01 -9.41
CA THR A 278 4.64 -24.22 -9.00
C THR A 278 4.29 -24.60 -7.56
N LEU A 279 4.32 -25.90 -7.27
CA LEU A 279 4.34 -26.45 -5.91
C LEU A 279 5.33 -27.60 -5.88
N ASN A 280 6.29 -27.55 -4.97
CA ASN A 280 7.28 -28.59 -4.74
C ASN A 280 7.25 -29.01 -3.29
N LYS A 281 7.42 -30.32 -3.03
CA LYS A 281 7.54 -30.85 -1.67
C LYS A 281 8.87 -31.56 -1.50
N THR A 282 9.42 -31.45 -0.30
CA THR A 282 10.53 -32.28 0.17
C THR A 282 10.16 -32.82 1.54
N ILE A 283 10.54 -34.07 1.81
CA ILE A 283 10.29 -34.68 3.11
C ILE A 283 11.63 -35.14 3.65
N SER A 284 11.90 -34.84 4.91
CA SER A 284 13.10 -35.26 5.63
C SER A 284 12.70 -35.61 7.06
N SER A 285 12.81 -36.86 7.40
CA SER A 285 12.29 -37.38 8.68
C SER A 285 10.80 -37.02 8.84
N ASN A 286 10.42 -36.41 9.94
CA ASN A 286 9.05 -36.02 10.24
C ASN A 286 8.69 -34.59 9.80
N LEU A 287 9.52 -33.96 8.95
CA LEU A 287 9.30 -32.61 8.45
C LEU A 287 9.05 -32.63 6.94
N MET A 288 7.88 -32.14 6.53
CA MET A 288 7.58 -31.85 5.14
C MET A 288 7.72 -30.35 4.88
N THR A 289 8.55 -29.98 3.92
CA THR A 289 8.66 -28.60 3.43
C THR A 289 7.95 -28.49 2.08
N LEU A 290 6.97 -27.60 1.99
CA LEU A 290 6.36 -27.15 0.74
C LEU A 290 6.98 -25.85 0.29
N ASN A 291 7.31 -25.75 -1.00
CA ASN A 291 7.78 -24.52 -1.64
C ASN A 291 6.91 -24.27 -2.88
N TRP A 292 6.50 -23.02 -3.07
CA TRP A 292 5.66 -22.65 -4.20
C TRP A 292 6.03 -21.28 -4.77
N ASP A 293 5.63 -21.05 -6.03
CA ASP A 293 5.66 -19.75 -6.67
C ASP A 293 4.26 -19.35 -7.13
N THR A 294 4.07 -18.06 -7.31
CA THR A 294 2.84 -17.46 -7.84
C THR A 294 3.13 -16.70 -9.12
N ASN A 295 2.14 -16.61 -10.00
CA ASN A 295 2.23 -15.80 -11.21
C ASN A 295 2.24 -14.30 -10.84
N VAL A 296 3.33 -13.60 -11.16
CA VAL A 296 3.58 -12.20 -10.80
C VAL A 296 2.60 -11.21 -11.43
N SER A 297 1.89 -11.59 -12.49
CA SER A 297 0.87 -10.76 -13.15
C SER A 297 -0.53 -10.91 -12.53
N LYS A 298 -0.70 -11.83 -11.58
CA LYS A 298 -1.95 -12.08 -10.85
C LYS A 298 -1.90 -11.43 -9.47
N SER A 299 -3.07 -11.30 -8.84
CA SER A 299 -3.16 -10.73 -7.49
C SER A 299 -2.20 -11.43 -6.52
N PRO A 300 -1.48 -10.67 -5.67
CA PRO A 300 -0.53 -11.24 -4.73
C PRO A 300 -1.22 -12.13 -3.68
N GLN A 301 -0.48 -13.11 -3.19
CA GLN A 301 -0.87 -13.90 -2.03
C GLN A 301 -1.10 -13.01 -0.81
N PHE A 302 -2.16 -13.30 -0.06
CA PHE A 302 -2.36 -12.84 1.31
C PHE A 302 -2.11 -13.96 2.32
N SER A 303 -2.71 -15.13 2.11
CA SER A 303 -2.52 -16.31 2.96
C SER A 303 -2.33 -17.57 2.13
N TYR A 304 -1.76 -18.60 2.76
CA TYR A 304 -1.69 -19.93 2.20
C TYR A 304 -2.33 -20.97 3.14
N HIS A 305 -2.81 -22.06 2.55
CA HIS A 305 -3.55 -23.11 3.24
C HIS A 305 -3.04 -24.47 2.78
N VAL A 306 -2.71 -25.31 3.73
CA VAL A 306 -2.30 -26.70 3.52
C VAL A 306 -3.25 -27.60 4.29
N GLU A 307 -3.80 -28.59 3.62
CA GLU A 307 -4.64 -29.62 4.21
C GLU A 307 -4.13 -30.98 3.78
N ILE A 308 -3.88 -31.87 4.74
CA ILE A 308 -3.45 -33.24 4.49
C ILE A 308 -4.56 -34.19 4.89
N TYR A 309 -4.92 -35.10 3.99
CA TYR A 309 -5.99 -36.09 4.15
C TYR A 309 -5.43 -37.49 4.09
N ASP A 310 -6.11 -38.43 4.74
CA ASP A 310 -5.83 -39.87 4.67
C ASP A 310 -6.62 -40.58 3.56
N ASN A 311 -7.27 -39.84 2.68
CA ASN A 311 -8.07 -40.35 1.57
C ASN A 311 -7.99 -39.44 0.33
N SER A 312 -8.03 -40.05 -0.86
CA SER A 312 -7.90 -39.37 -2.16
C SER A 312 -9.10 -38.55 -2.58
N GLU A 313 -10.24 -38.69 -1.92
CA GLU A 313 -11.45 -37.95 -2.16
C GLU A 313 -11.44 -36.58 -1.44
N PHE A 314 -10.42 -36.28 -0.61
CA PHE A 314 -10.30 -35.09 0.21
C PHE A 314 -11.57 -34.84 1.07
N SER A 315 -12.15 -35.92 1.57
CA SER A 315 -13.41 -35.94 2.31
C SER A 315 -13.16 -36.03 3.82
N GLY A 316 -14.10 -35.51 4.61
CA GLY A 316 -13.95 -35.46 6.05
C GLY A 316 -13.07 -34.35 6.57
N THR A 317 -12.52 -34.50 7.75
CA THR A 317 -11.60 -33.54 8.37
C THR A 317 -10.16 -33.89 7.97
N PRO A 318 -9.34 -32.92 7.52
CA PRO A 318 -7.94 -33.17 7.26
C PRO A 318 -7.22 -33.63 8.53
N VAL A 319 -6.29 -34.56 8.41
CA VAL A 319 -5.46 -35.05 9.53
C VAL A 319 -4.44 -34.02 9.98
N ILE A 320 -4.00 -33.13 9.07
CA ILE A 320 -3.20 -31.94 9.37
C ILE A 320 -3.79 -30.77 8.59
N GLN A 321 -3.88 -29.60 9.26
CA GLN A 321 -4.30 -28.35 8.62
C GLN A 321 -3.39 -27.22 9.08
N LEU A 322 -2.90 -26.41 8.12
CA LEU A 322 -2.11 -25.22 8.36
C LEU A 322 -2.68 -24.04 7.58
N THR A 323 -2.85 -22.90 8.24
CA THR A 323 -3.26 -21.64 7.63
C THR A 323 -2.39 -20.52 8.18
N ASN A 324 -1.78 -19.71 7.31
CA ASN A 324 -0.96 -18.59 7.72
C ASN A 324 -1.21 -17.36 6.84
N ASN A 325 -1.41 -16.21 7.49
CA ASN A 325 -1.55 -14.89 6.86
C ASN A 325 -0.17 -14.24 6.69
N VAL A 326 0.68 -14.83 5.86
CA VAL A 326 2.04 -14.35 5.59
C VAL A 326 2.20 -14.09 4.09
N PRO A 327 1.87 -12.86 3.64
CA PRO A 327 1.81 -12.54 2.20
C PRO A 327 3.10 -12.79 1.42
N HIS A 328 4.25 -12.63 2.07
CA HIS A 328 5.56 -12.78 1.45
C HIS A 328 6.12 -14.22 1.49
N SER A 329 5.51 -15.13 2.27
CA SER A 329 6.02 -16.50 2.37
C SER A 329 5.80 -17.27 1.07
N ARG A 330 6.81 -18.06 0.70
CA ARG A 330 6.78 -19.00 -0.43
C ARG A 330 7.24 -20.38 0.01
N SER A 331 7.24 -20.63 1.33
CA SER A 331 7.61 -21.89 1.93
C SER A 331 6.79 -22.14 3.20
N ALA A 332 6.53 -23.41 3.50
CA ALA A 332 5.92 -23.85 4.75
C ALA A 332 6.54 -25.16 5.22
N ASP A 333 6.90 -25.20 6.49
CA ASP A 333 7.35 -26.41 7.17
C ASP A 333 6.17 -27.01 7.96
N ILE A 334 5.92 -28.30 7.78
CA ILE A 334 4.80 -29.03 8.32
C ILE A 334 5.33 -30.25 9.08
N ASP A 335 5.06 -30.32 10.40
CA ASP A 335 5.35 -31.50 11.20
C ASP A 335 4.36 -32.61 10.84
N ILE A 336 4.87 -33.70 10.30
CA ILE A 336 4.10 -34.90 9.91
C ILE A 336 4.30 -36.08 10.85
N SER A 337 4.94 -35.89 12.00
CA SER A 337 5.21 -36.95 13.00
C SER A 337 3.96 -37.63 13.56
N SER A 338 2.78 -36.99 13.43
CA SER A 338 1.51 -37.56 13.86
C SER A 338 0.88 -38.54 12.86
N LEU A 339 1.44 -38.62 11.67
CA LEU A 339 0.94 -39.52 10.62
C LEU A 339 1.35 -40.97 10.91
N VAL A 340 0.60 -41.93 10.35
CA VAL A 340 0.84 -43.36 10.53
C VAL A 340 1.68 -43.86 9.35
N GLU A 341 2.82 -44.47 9.64
CA GLU A 341 3.67 -45.12 8.65
C GLU A 341 2.95 -46.19 7.84
N GLY A 342 3.37 -46.39 6.60
CA GLY A 342 2.81 -47.35 5.67
C GLY A 342 1.52 -46.89 4.99
N ASN A 343 1.14 -45.64 5.17
CA ASN A 343 -0.05 -45.07 4.54
C ASN A 343 0.32 -44.02 3.48
N GLU A 344 -0.55 -43.86 2.49
CA GLU A 344 -0.52 -42.78 1.54
C GLU A 344 -1.37 -41.62 2.04
N TYR A 345 -0.85 -40.40 1.90
CA TYR A 345 -1.52 -39.16 2.29
C TYR A 345 -1.63 -38.22 1.10
N TYR A 346 -2.67 -37.36 1.13
CA TYR A 346 -3.08 -36.51 0.03
C TYR A 346 -3.10 -35.07 0.49
N ILE A 347 -2.38 -34.18 -0.22
CA ILE A 347 -2.23 -32.76 0.08
C ILE A 347 -3.19 -31.98 -0.81
N ARG A 348 -3.96 -31.09 -0.22
CA ARG A 348 -4.70 -30.03 -0.88
C ARG A 348 -4.10 -28.68 -0.48
N PHE A 349 -3.52 -27.98 -1.45
CA PHE A 349 -2.88 -26.68 -1.26
C PHE A 349 -3.64 -25.60 -2.02
N TYR A 350 -3.86 -24.44 -1.40
CA TYR A 350 -4.42 -23.27 -2.06
C TYR A 350 -3.96 -21.97 -1.40
N ILE A 351 -4.15 -20.87 -2.10
CA ILE A 351 -3.79 -19.51 -1.70
C ILE A 351 -5.05 -18.64 -1.73
N ILE A 352 -5.14 -17.72 -0.77
CA ILE A 352 -6.08 -16.59 -0.79
C ILE A 352 -5.27 -15.34 -1.15
N ASP A 353 -5.76 -14.53 -2.09
CA ASP A 353 -5.09 -13.30 -2.51
C ASP A 353 -5.42 -12.11 -1.60
N ILE A 354 -4.76 -10.97 -1.85
CA ILE A 354 -4.94 -9.73 -1.08
C ILE A 354 -6.37 -9.14 -1.17
N PHE A 355 -7.25 -9.72 -1.98
CA PHE A 355 -8.65 -9.33 -2.16
C PHE A 355 -9.64 -10.40 -1.66
N ASP A 356 -9.13 -11.45 -1.01
CA ASP A 356 -9.84 -12.64 -0.49
C ASP A 356 -10.40 -13.58 -1.57
N ASN A 357 -9.84 -13.55 -2.79
CA ASN A 357 -10.17 -14.54 -3.80
C ASN A 357 -9.28 -15.78 -3.64
N GLN A 358 -9.89 -16.97 -3.74
CA GLN A 358 -9.17 -18.23 -3.62
C GLN A 358 -8.62 -18.69 -4.98
N SER A 359 -7.35 -19.13 -5.00
CA SER A 359 -6.76 -19.83 -6.14
C SER A 359 -7.47 -21.15 -6.44
N THR A 360 -7.17 -21.74 -7.59
CA THR A 360 -7.45 -23.17 -7.81
C THR A 360 -6.67 -24.00 -6.80
N PHE A 361 -7.24 -25.17 -6.44
CA PHE A 361 -6.53 -26.14 -5.60
C PHE A 361 -5.39 -26.79 -6.39
N VAL A 362 -4.25 -27.00 -5.72
CA VAL A 362 -3.17 -27.88 -6.19
C VAL A 362 -3.18 -29.13 -5.32
N TYR A 363 -3.11 -30.27 -5.96
CA TYR A 363 -3.17 -31.59 -5.32
C TYR A 363 -1.86 -32.32 -5.49
N GLU A 364 -1.37 -32.91 -4.40
CA GLU A 364 -0.19 -33.76 -4.35
C GLU A 364 -0.46 -34.98 -3.47
N SER A 365 0.36 -36.02 -3.55
CA SER A 365 0.34 -37.12 -2.58
C SER A 365 1.76 -37.54 -2.18
N PHE A 366 1.86 -38.24 -1.07
CA PHE A 366 3.10 -38.87 -0.63
C PHE A 366 2.80 -40.13 0.16
N PHE A 367 3.72 -41.08 0.06
CA PHE A 367 3.69 -42.28 0.88
C PHE A 367 4.57 -42.02 2.12
N TYR A 368 4.00 -42.13 3.31
CA TYR A 368 4.75 -41.95 4.56
C TYR A 368 5.33 -43.28 4.99
N ASN A 369 6.63 -43.51 4.72
CA ASN A 369 7.33 -44.74 5.03
C ASN A 369 8.79 -44.46 5.45
N ASP A 370 9.14 -44.91 6.64
CA ASP A 370 10.52 -44.94 7.16
C ASP A 370 10.90 -46.40 7.37
N ALA A 371 11.10 -47.12 6.24
CA ALA A 371 11.19 -48.56 6.21
C ALA A 371 12.41 -49.12 6.93
N ASP A 372 13.48 -48.35 7.08
CA ASP A 372 14.69 -48.75 7.80
C ASP A 372 14.83 -48.15 9.20
N GLY A 373 13.91 -47.25 9.60
CA GLY A 373 13.85 -46.62 10.92
C GLY A 373 14.98 -45.65 11.21
N ASP A 374 15.62 -45.11 10.15
CA ASP A 374 16.71 -44.16 10.30
C ASP A 374 16.22 -42.68 10.43
N GLY A 375 14.90 -42.50 10.36
CA GLY A 375 14.23 -41.20 10.47
C GLY A 375 14.18 -40.43 9.12
N VAL A 376 14.53 -41.07 8.01
CA VAL A 376 14.39 -40.54 6.65
C VAL A 376 13.27 -41.30 5.95
N ILE A 377 12.38 -40.60 5.29
CA ILE A 377 11.31 -41.23 4.51
C ILE A 377 11.88 -41.74 3.19
N ASP A 378 11.67 -43.05 2.90
CA ASP A 378 12.10 -43.75 1.69
C ASP A 378 11.31 -43.34 0.43
#